data_b0f0a986f470b2de4b347cb1a4b1b477
#
_entry.id   b0f0a986f470b2de4b347cb1a4b1b477
#
_cell.length_a   1.000
_cell.length_b   1.000
_cell.length_c   1.000
_cell.angle_alpha   90.00
_cell.angle_beta   90.00
_cell.angle_gamma   90.00
#
_symmetry.space_group_name_H-M   'P 1'
#
loop_
_entity.id
_entity.type
_entity.pdbx_description
1 polymer ?
#
loop_
_entity_poly.entity_id
_entity_poly.type
_entity_poly.pdbx_seq_one_letter_code
_entity_poly.pdbx_strand_id
1 'polypeptide(L)'
;MVYNEIFFTNVLRLIDEQRMTKSELAEHAGISVSFLSDLTNGKANPSLKIMDSIASALRVPLPALLEMTDLDTETLEILFGERPLTSLPNGLVRVTAILTEFQAFNVKQWDLENRKKLQKKS
;
A
#
# COMPACT_ATOMS: atom_id res chain seq x y z
N MET A 1 6.50 12.08 6.55
CA MET A 1 6.76 10.63 6.61
C MET A 1 6.24 9.97 5.34
N VAL A 2 7.05 9.13 4.73
CA VAL A 2 6.74 8.54 3.42
C VAL A 2 5.48 7.66 3.42
N TYR A 3 5.30 6.86 4.46
CA TYR A 3 4.13 5.96 4.53
C TYR A 3 2.81 6.73 4.63
N ASN A 4 2.85 7.90 5.24
CA ASN A 4 1.70 8.78 5.28
C ASN A 4 1.31 9.25 3.87
N GLU A 5 2.31 9.58 3.05
CA GLU A 5 2.09 9.99 1.66
C GLU A 5 1.52 8.84 0.82
N ILE A 6 2.02 7.63 1.01
CA ILE A 6 1.48 6.44 0.33
C ILE A 6 0.02 6.23 0.72
N PHE A 7 -0.28 6.33 2.02
CA PHE A 7 -1.63 6.17 2.53
C PHE A 7 -2.60 7.18 1.92
N PHE A 8 -2.31 8.47 2.04
CA PHE A 8 -3.26 9.47 1.56
C PHE A 8 -3.33 9.52 0.02
N THR A 9 -2.26 9.16 -0.69
CA THR A 9 -2.30 9.05 -2.16
C THR A 9 -3.28 7.97 -2.58
N ASN A 10 -3.25 6.81 -1.92
CA ASN A 10 -4.21 5.73 -2.18
C ASN A 10 -5.64 6.15 -1.82
N VAL A 11 -5.81 6.87 -0.71
CA VAL A 11 -7.12 7.38 -0.31
C VAL A 11 -7.69 8.32 -1.37
N LEU A 12 -6.89 9.28 -1.84
CA LEU A 12 -7.33 10.23 -2.86
C LEU A 12 -7.68 9.52 -4.18
N ARG A 13 -6.88 8.54 -4.57
CA ARG A 13 -7.16 7.74 -5.77
C ARG A 13 -8.50 7.00 -5.65
N LEU A 14 -8.76 6.37 -4.52
CA LEU A 14 -10.01 5.63 -4.30
C LEU A 14 -11.22 6.54 -4.19
N ILE A 15 -11.09 7.72 -3.59
CA ILE A 15 -12.15 8.72 -3.58
C ILE A 15 -12.55 9.06 -5.02
N ASP A 16 -11.54 9.32 -5.86
CA ASP A 16 -11.76 9.66 -7.27
C ASP A 16 -12.39 8.50 -8.04
N GLU A 17 -11.86 7.29 -7.88
CA GLU A 17 -12.41 6.09 -8.53
C GLU A 17 -13.85 5.79 -8.13
N GLN A 18 -14.18 5.99 -6.85
CA GLN A 18 -15.51 5.73 -6.32
C GLN A 18 -16.46 6.93 -6.49
N ARG A 19 -15.96 8.02 -7.05
CA ARG A 19 -16.73 9.27 -7.22
C ARG A 19 -17.33 9.77 -5.92
N MET A 20 -16.53 9.65 -4.84
CA MET A 20 -16.91 10.07 -3.51
C MET A 20 -16.29 11.44 -3.22
N THR A 21 -16.99 12.28 -2.44
CA THR A 21 -16.41 13.53 -1.95
C THR A 21 -15.67 13.29 -0.64
N LYS A 22 -14.75 14.21 -0.29
CA LYS A 22 -14.09 14.17 1.02
C LYS A 22 -15.10 14.22 2.17
N SER A 23 -16.17 15.02 1.99
CA SER A 23 -17.25 15.12 2.99
C SER A 23 -17.94 13.77 3.20
N GLU A 24 -18.23 13.06 2.12
CA GLU A 24 -18.84 11.74 2.20
C GLU A 24 -17.93 10.74 2.90
N LEU A 25 -16.65 10.72 2.54
CA LEU A 25 -15.69 9.84 3.17
C LEU A 25 -15.56 10.15 4.66
N ALA A 26 -15.44 11.42 5.02
CA ALA A 26 -15.32 11.84 6.42
C ALA A 26 -16.54 11.38 7.24
N GLU A 27 -17.74 11.55 6.69
CA GLU A 27 -18.98 11.10 7.33
C GLU A 27 -18.98 9.59 7.55
N HIS A 28 -18.66 8.81 6.54
CA HIS A 28 -18.62 7.35 6.64
C HIS A 28 -17.52 6.85 7.57
N ALA A 29 -16.40 7.54 7.63
CA ALA A 29 -15.29 7.16 8.51
C ALA A 29 -15.42 7.68 9.94
N GLY A 30 -16.41 8.56 10.19
CA GLY A 30 -16.63 9.11 11.53
C GLY A 30 -15.58 10.14 11.95
N ILE A 31 -15.01 10.87 11.00
CA ILE A 31 -14.01 11.92 11.27
C ILE A 31 -14.48 13.24 10.65
N SER A 32 -13.88 14.35 11.09
CA SER A 32 -14.20 15.66 10.53
C SER A 32 -13.60 15.83 9.13
N VAL A 33 -14.24 16.62 8.29
CA VAL A 33 -13.72 16.98 6.96
C VAL A 33 -12.39 17.71 7.11
N SER A 34 -12.27 18.57 8.13
CA SER A 34 -11.04 19.31 8.41
C SER A 34 -9.87 18.37 8.71
N PHE A 35 -10.13 17.33 9.54
CA PHE A 35 -9.11 16.33 9.85
C PHE A 35 -8.71 15.52 8.61
N LEU A 36 -9.69 15.11 7.82
CA LEU A 36 -9.42 14.39 6.57
C LEU A 36 -8.59 15.25 5.60
N SER A 37 -8.90 16.54 5.51
CA SER A 37 -8.12 17.47 4.69
C SER A 37 -6.68 17.59 5.19
N ASP A 38 -6.47 17.65 6.51
CA ASP A 38 -5.13 17.70 7.09
C ASP A 38 -4.36 16.41 6.79
N LEU A 39 -5.03 15.23 6.86
CA LEU A 39 -4.43 13.96 6.51
C LEU A 39 -3.96 13.94 5.05
N THR A 40 -4.83 14.37 4.13
CA THR A 40 -4.53 14.33 2.70
C THR A 40 -3.55 15.42 2.26
N ASN A 41 -3.33 16.44 3.09
CA ASN A 41 -2.33 17.48 2.86
C ASN A 41 -1.01 17.21 3.61
N GLY A 42 -0.91 16.07 4.27
CA GLY A 42 0.31 15.68 4.99
C GLY A 42 0.52 16.42 6.31
N LYS A 43 -0.50 17.10 6.82
CA LYS A 43 -0.40 17.90 8.05
C LYS A 43 -0.76 17.14 9.33
N ALA A 44 -1.34 15.94 9.19
CA ALA A 44 -1.72 15.11 10.32
C ALA A 44 -1.34 13.67 10.08
N ASN A 45 -1.07 12.95 11.16
CA ASN A 45 -0.76 11.53 11.09
C ASN A 45 -1.95 10.74 11.63
N PRO A 46 -2.51 9.81 10.85
CA PRO A 46 -3.63 9.02 11.32
C PRO A 46 -3.16 7.93 12.30
N SER A 47 -3.99 7.65 13.30
CA SER A 47 -3.80 6.45 14.09
C SER A 47 -4.19 5.22 13.26
N LEU A 48 -3.78 4.04 13.70
CA LEU A 48 -4.18 2.79 13.05
C LEU A 48 -5.70 2.65 13.02
N LYS A 49 -6.36 3.05 14.09
CA LYS A 49 -7.83 3.03 14.19
C LYS A 49 -8.48 3.92 13.13
N ILE A 50 -7.95 5.11 12.93
CA ILE A 50 -8.47 6.05 11.92
C ILE A 50 -8.22 5.50 10.52
N MET A 51 -7.03 4.94 10.27
CA MET A 51 -6.73 4.30 8.98
C MET A 51 -7.70 3.17 8.68
N ASP A 52 -8.01 2.35 9.68
CA ASP A 52 -8.97 1.25 9.54
C ASP A 52 -10.38 1.79 9.24
N SER A 53 -10.80 2.87 9.91
CA SER A 53 -12.09 3.50 9.67
C SER A 53 -12.20 4.04 8.24
N ILE A 54 -11.14 4.64 7.74
CA ILE A 54 -11.08 5.15 6.35
C ILE A 54 -11.12 3.99 5.37
N ALA A 55 -10.36 2.92 5.62
CA ALA A 55 -10.36 1.73 4.77
C ALA A 55 -11.76 1.11 4.70
N SER A 56 -12.44 0.99 5.83
CA SER A 56 -13.80 0.46 5.90
C SER A 56 -14.78 1.32 5.12
N ALA A 57 -14.66 2.65 5.22
CA ALA A 57 -15.50 3.59 4.48
C ALA A 57 -15.27 3.47 2.97
N LEU A 58 -14.05 3.16 2.54
CA LEU A 58 -13.70 2.94 1.14
C LEU A 58 -13.94 1.50 0.68
N ARG A 59 -14.35 0.62 1.58
CA ARG A 59 -14.63 -0.80 1.31
C ARG A 59 -13.42 -1.57 0.79
N VAL A 60 -12.25 -1.25 1.33
CA VAL A 60 -11.01 -1.96 1.02
C VAL A 60 -10.34 -2.40 2.32
N PRO A 61 -9.54 -3.46 2.30
CA PRO A 61 -8.74 -3.82 3.48
C PRO A 61 -7.64 -2.78 3.69
N LEU A 62 -7.28 -2.52 4.95
CA LEU A 62 -6.26 -1.53 5.27
C LEU A 62 -4.94 -1.74 4.53
N PRO A 63 -4.41 -2.97 4.39
CA PRO A 63 -3.16 -3.16 3.64
C PRO A 63 -3.21 -2.61 2.22
N ALA A 64 -4.36 -2.61 1.57
CA ALA A 64 -4.51 -2.05 0.22
C ALA A 64 -4.19 -0.54 0.17
N LEU A 65 -4.39 0.18 1.28
CA LEU A 65 -4.08 1.61 1.36
C LEU A 65 -2.60 1.88 1.60
N LEU A 66 -1.83 0.85 1.93
CA LEU A 66 -0.40 0.96 2.20
C LEU A 66 0.44 0.29 1.09
N GLU A 67 -0.21 -0.18 0.05
CA GLU A 67 0.47 -0.82 -1.08
C GLU A 67 1.12 0.22 -2.00
N MET A 68 2.34 -0.09 -2.39
CA MET A 68 3.10 0.74 -3.33
C MET A 68 3.02 0.21 -4.77
N THR A 69 2.39 -0.94 -4.97
CA THR A 69 2.38 -1.65 -6.25
C THR A 69 1.65 -0.90 -7.36
N ASP A 70 0.71 -0.01 -6.99
CA ASP A 70 -0.03 0.81 -7.94
C ASP A 70 0.71 2.09 -8.32
N LEU A 71 1.83 2.36 -7.65
CA LEU A 71 2.66 3.52 -7.94
C LEU A 71 3.77 3.11 -8.90
N ASP A 72 4.01 3.92 -9.93
CA ASP A 72 5.11 3.66 -10.85
C ASP A 72 6.46 3.96 -10.18
N THR A 73 7.54 3.52 -10.82
CA THR A 73 8.89 3.70 -10.30
C THR A 73 9.23 5.18 -10.14
N GLU A 74 8.81 6.02 -11.08
CA GLU A 74 9.05 7.45 -11.03
C GLU A 74 8.37 8.10 -9.82
N THR A 75 7.11 7.75 -9.57
CA THR A 75 6.36 8.24 -8.41
C THR A 75 7.03 7.80 -7.11
N LEU A 76 7.46 6.53 -7.04
CA LEU A 76 8.15 6.01 -5.87
C LEU A 76 9.48 6.74 -5.62
N GLU A 77 10.24 7.02 -6.67
CA GLU A 77 11.50 7.76 -6.56
C GLU A 77 11.27 9.18 -6.04
N ILE A 78 10.20 9.84 -6.49
CA ILE A 78 9.82 11.17 -6.01
C ILE A 78 9.48 11.13 -4.53
N LEU A 79 8.67 10.16 -4.09
CA LEU A 79 8.24 10.03 -2.69
C LEU A 79 9.40 9.72 -1.75
N PHE A 80 10.32 8.86 -2.16
CA PHE A 80 11.43 8.43 -1.32
C PHE A 80 12.69 9.27 -1.48
N GLY A 81 12.74 10.14 -2.51
CA GLY A 81 13.94 10.92 -2.82
C GLY A 81 15.03 10.12 -3.50
N GLU A 82 14.85 8.83 -3.59
CA GLU A 82 15.77 7.89 -4.23
C GLU A 82 14.99 6.62 -4.56
N ARG A 83 15.64 5.69 -5.24
CA ARG A 83 15.00 4.41 -5.56
C ARG A 83 14.63 3.68 -4.27
N PRO A 84 13.36 3.24 -4.09
CA PRO A 84 12.95 2.57 -2.85
C PRO A 84 13.84 1.37 -2.55
N LEU A 85 14.26 1.27 -1.29
CA LEU A 85 14.99 0.10 -0.82
C LEU A 85 14.01 -1.06 -0.69
N THR A 86 14.31 -2.15 -1.35
CA THR A 86 13.58 -3.39 -1.18
C THR A 86 14.44 -4.34 -0.38
N SER A 87 13.83 -5.26 0.35
CA SER A 87 14.56 -6.29 1.08
C SER A 87 15.12 -7.36 0.16
N LEU A 88 14.92 -7.23 -1.15
CA LEU A 88 15.32 -8.21 -2.15
C LEU A 88 16.26 -7.56 -3.17
N PRO A 89 17.24 -8.32 -3.69
CA PRO A 89 18.09 -7.88 -4.80
C PRO A 89 17.28 -7.59 -6.06
N ASN A 90 17.89 -6.84 -7.00
CA ASN A 90 17.27 -6.58 -8.30
C ASN A 90 16.96 -7.90 -9.02
N GLY A 91 15.83 -7.94 -9.69
CA GLY A 91 15.36 -9.11 -10.41
C GLY A 91 14.48 -10.05 -9.61
N LEU A 92 14.35 -9.79 -8.31
CA LEU A 92 13.48 -10.59 -7.43
C LEU A 92 12.34 -9.72 -6.91
N VAL A 93 11.16 -10.31 -6.81
CA VAL A 93 9.97 -9.63 -6.29
C VAL A 93 9.20 -10.59 -5.38
N ARG A 94 8.47 -10.03 -4.42
CA ARG A 94 7.51 -10.81 -3.64
C ARG A 94 6.16 -10.70 -4.30
N VAL A 95 5.47 -11.84 -4.41
CA VAL A 95 4.10 -11.85 -4.93
C VAL A 95 3.19 -12.62 -3.97
N THR A 96 1.92 -12.24 -3.97
CA THR A 96 0.87 -12.98 -3.28
C THR A 96 -0.16 -13.35 -4.32
N ALA A 97 -0.55 -14.63 -4.36
CA ALA A 97 -1.46 -15.12 -5.40
C ALA A 97 -2.37 -16.20 -4.84
N ILE A 98 -3.55 -16.33 -5.44
CA ILE A 98 -4.48 -17.42 -5.16
C ILE A 98 -4.24 -18.48 -6.22
N LEU A 99 -3.82 -19.68 -5.79
CA LEU A 99 -3.34 -20.72 -6.67
C LEU A 99 -4.05 -22.05 -6.34
N THR A 100 -4.13 -22.93 -7.34
CA THR A 100 -4.48 -24.33 -7.08
C THR A 100 -3.36 -25.00 -6.29
N GLU A 101 -3.63 -26.14 -5.67
CA GLU A 101 -2.61 -26.87 -4.91
C GLU A 101 -1.40 -27.24 -5.76
N PHE A 102 -1.65 -27.64 -7.00
CA PHE A 102 -0.56 -28.00 -7.93
C PHE A 102 0.29 -26.79 -8.30
N GLN A 103 -0.36 -25.67 -8.62
CA GLN A 103 0.35 -24.43 -8.92
C GLN A 103 1.16 -23.94 -7.72
N ALA A 104 0.57 -24.01 -6.53
CA ALA A 104 1.26 -23.62 -5.30
C ALA A 104 2.50 -24.47 -5.05
N PHE A 105 2.43 -25.77 -5.32
CA PHE A 105 3.58 -26.66 -5.19
C PHE A 105 4.74 -26.18 -6.06
N ASN A 106 4.47 -25.89 -7.33
CA ASN A 106 5.50 -25.40 -8.25
C ASN A 106 6.10 -24.06 -7.82
N VAL A 107 5.25 -23.12 -7.40
CA VAL A 107 5.70 -21.79 -6.95
C VAL A 107 6.55 -21.92 -5.69
N LYS A 108 6.18 -22.79 -4.76
CA LYS A 108 6.95 -23.04 -3.54
C LYS A 108 8.34 -23.61 -3.84
N GLN A 109 8.45 -24.45 -4.88
CA GLN A 109 9.76 -24.98 -5.30
C GLN A 109 10.66 -23.86 -5.82
N TRP A 110 10.13 -22.98 -6.66
CA TRP A 110 10.88 -21.83 -7.17
C TRP A 110 11.29 -20.88 -6.04
N ASP A 111 10.37 -20.60 -5.12
CA ASP A 111 10.64 -19.77 -3.95
C ASP A 111 11.80 -20.35 -3.11
N LEU A 112 11.75 -21.65 -2.86
CA LEU A 112 12.78 -22.35 -2.09
C LEU A 112 14.16 -22.27 -2.77
N GLU A 113 14.20 -22.51 -4.08
CA GLU A 113 15.44 -22.41 -4.86
C GLU A 113 16.04 -21.00 -4.80
N ASN A 114 15.19 -19.98 -4.96
CA ASN A 114 15.64 -18.59 -4.93
C ASN A 114 16.11 -18.17 -3.55
N ARG A 115 15.45 -18.62 -2.48
CA ARG A 115 15.87 -18.35 -1.11
C ARG A 115 17.24 -19.00 -0.79
N LYS A 116 17.48 -20.19 -1.31
CA LYS A 116 18.79 -20.86 -1.16
C LYS A 116 19.90 -20.06 -1.83
N LYS A 117 19.65 -19.50 -3.01
CA LYS A 117 20.62 -18.64 -3.71
C LYS A 117 20.95 -17.40 -2.90
N LEU A 118 19.95 -16.79 -2.24
CA LEU A 118 20.17 -15.63 -1.39
C LEU A 118 21.02 -15.95 -0.18
N GLN A 119 20.83 -17.11 0.44
CA GLN A 119 21.59 -17.54 1.60
C GLN A 119 23.07 -17.76 1.27
N LYS A 120 23.38 -18.21 0.06
CA LYS A 120 24.75 -18.47 -0.39
C LYS A 120 25.55 -17.19 -0.64
N LYS A 121 24.89 -16.04 -0.80
CA LYS A 121 25.51 -14.76 -1.10
C LYS A 121 25.79 -13.90 0.13
N SER A 122 25.33 -14.33 1.27
CA SER A 122 25.51 -13.56 2.52
C SER A 122 26.79 -13.92 3.30
#